data_ceedcd3076dffa8b39697e67a69ddafb
#
_entry.id   ceedcd3076dffa8b39697e67a69ddafb
#
_cell.length_a   1.000
_cell.length_b   1.000
_cell.length_c   1.000
_cell.angle_alpha   90.00
_cell.angle_beta   90.00
_cell.angle_gamma   90.00
#
_symmetry.space_group_name_H-M   'P 1'
#
loop_
_entity.id
_entity.type
_entity.pdbx_description
1 polymer ?
#
loop_
_entity_poly.entity_id
_entity_poly.type
_entity_poly.pdbx_seq_one_letter_code
_entity_poly.pdbx_strand_id
1 'polypeptide(L)'
;MSGKLYVDPKTRSEYLAGCSSVIGQARTAPGCLDFVLSADPIEPGRINVYEQWESDADLDRFRGAGPEPEQTGEIRDAQVMKYRISSAEAP
;
A
#
# COMPACT_ATOMS: atom_id res chain seq x y z
N MET A 1 -3.17 7.04 -3.89
CA MET A 1 -2.32 7.23 -2.71
C MET A 1 -0.89 6.85 -3.01
N SER A 2 0.02 7.56 -2.43
CA SER A 2 1.45 7.29 -2.59
C SER A 2 2.18 7.66 -1.31
N GLY A 3 3.27 6.95 -1.02
CA GLY A 3 4.06 7.24 0.16
C GLY A 3 4.98 6.10 0.54
N LYS A 4 5.30 6.07 1.82
CA LYS A 4 6.26 5.11 2.36
C LYS A 4 5.86 4.67 3.76
N LEU A 5 6.19 3.41 4.06
CA LEU A 5 6.07 2.82 5.39
C LEU A 5 7.45 2.43 5.88
N TYR A 6 7.63 2.40 7.18
CA TYR A 6 8.85 1.91 7.80
C TYR A 6 8.56 0.76 8.75
N VAL A 7 9.27 -0.32 8.58
CA VAL A 7 9.22 -1.51 9.44
C VAL A 7 10.63 -1.87 9.87
N ASP A 8 10.77 -2.87 10.74
CA ASP A 8 12.10 -3.38 11.12
C ASP A 8 12.81 -3.91 9.87
N PRO A 9 14.02 -3.40 9.55
CA PRO A 9 14.77 -3.89 8.39
C PRO A 9 14.99 -5.40 8.38
N LYS A 10 15.13 -6.02 9.56
CA LYS A 10 15.39 -7.45 9.69
C LYS A 10 14.18 -8.30 9.30
N THR A 11 12.95 -7.75 9.40
CA THR A 11 11.72 -8.48 9.15
C THR A 11 10.95 -7.94 7.95
N ARG A 12 11.51 -7.00 7.20
CA ARG A 12 10.82 -6.40 6.04
C ARG A 12 10.36 -7.44 5.02
N SER A 13 11.22 -8.42 4.70
CA SER A 13 10.87 -9.47 3.74
C SER A 13 9.69 -10.31 4.21
N GLU A 14 9.66 -10.65 5.50
CA GLU A 14 8.55 -11.40 6.09
C GLU A 14 7.27 -10.57 6.09
N TYR A 15 7.37 -9.28 6.42
CA TYR A 15 6.24 -8.38 6.39
C TYR A 15 5.64 -8.31 4.98
N LEU A 16 6.48 -8.13 3.96
CA LEU A 16 6.02 -8.05 2.57
C LEU A 16 5.41 -9.37 2.10
N ALA A 17 5.98 -10.51 2.51
CA ALA A 17 5.40 -11.81 2.21
C ALA A 17 3.99 -11.94 2.81
N GLY A 18 3.80 -11.45 4.03
CA GLY A 18 2.49 -11.42 4.66
C GLY A 18 1.49 -10.48 3.98
N CYS A 19 1.97 -9.47 3.26
CA CYS A 19 1.12 -8.54 2.52
C CYS A 19 0.65 -9.08 1.17
N SER A 20 1.21 -10.17 0.66
CA SER A 20 0.91 -10.65 -0.69
C SER A 20 -0.58 -10.95 -0.88
N SER A 21 -1.24 -11.49 0.13
CA SER A 21 -2.69 -11.76 0.11
C SER A 21 -3.49 -10.47 -0.02
N VAL A 22 -3.14 -9.45 0.75
CA VAL A 22 -3.81 -8.13 0.70
C VAL A 22 -3.62 -7.49 -0.66
N ILE A 23 -2.40 -7.54 -1.20
CA ILE A 23 -2.10 -6.99 -2.53
C ILE A 23 -2.96 -7.68 -3.60
N GLY A 24 -3.04 -9.00 -3.55
CA GLY A 24 -3.86 -9.78 -4.49
C GLY A 24 -5.33 -9.41 -4.38
N GLN A 25 -5.87 -9.32 -3.17
CA GLN A 25 -7.25 -8.92 -2.93
C GLN A 25 -7.52 -7.50 -3.43
N ALA A 26 -6.59 -6.58 -3.16
CA ALA A 26 -6.74 -5.19 -3.60
C ALA A 26 -6.82 -5.09 -5.12
N ARG A 27 -5.92 -5.77 -5.81
CA ARG A 27 -5.84 -5.70 -7.28
C ARG A 27 -7.07 -6.27 -7.97
N THR A 28 -7.84 -7.13 -7.30
CA THR A 28 -9.10 -7.67 -7.83
C THR A 28 -10.34 -6.95 -7.28
N ALA A 29 -10.16 -6.00 -6.38
CA ALA A 29 -11.27 -5.25 -5.81
C ALA A 29 -11.90 -4.30 -6.85
N PRO A 30 -13.22 -4.11 -6.82
CA PRO A 30 -13.88 -3.16 -7.73
C PRO A 30 -13.29 -1.77 -7.61
N GLY A 31 -12.93 -1.15 -8.73
CA GLY A 31 -12.40 0.21 -8.79
C GLY A 31 -10.92 0.34 -8.50
N CYS A 32 -10.23 -0.74 -8.17
CA CYS A 32 -8.77 -0.71 -8.00
C CYS A 32 -8.09 -0.69 -9.38
N LEU A 33 -7.31 0.34 -9.63
CA LEU A 33 -6.53 0.46 -10.87
C LEU A 33 -5.11 -0.04 -10.69
N ASP A 34 -4.53 0.13 -9.50
CA ASP A 34 -3.24 -0.44 -9.15
C ASP A 34 -3.05 -0.45 -7.63
N PHE A 35 -2.23 -1.36 -7.15
CA PHE A 35 -1.91 -1.48 -5.74
C PHE A 35 -0.54 -2.13 -5.61
N VAL A 36 0.42 -1.41 -5.02
CA VAL A 36 1.81 -1.87 -4.92
C VAL A 36 2.37 -1.59 -3.54
N LEU A 37 2.96 -2.61 -2.93
CA LEU A 37 3.82 -2.47 -1.76
C LEU A 37 5.14 -3.15 -2.12
N SER A 38 6.24 -2.40 -2.11
CA SER A 38 7.53 -2.96 -2.52
C SER A 38 8.67 -2.45 -1.66
N ALA A 39 9.70 -3.29 -1.53
CA ALA A 39 10.90 -2.95 -0.78
C ALA A 39 11.66 -1.81 -1.47
N ASP A 40 12.03 -0.79 -0.69
CA ASP A 40 12.88 0.26 -1.20
C ASP A 40 14.30 -0.27 -1.43
N PRO A 41 14.94 0.06 -2.57
CA PRO A 41 16.29 -0.46 -2.85
C PRO A 41 17.39 0.22 -2.04
N ILE A 42 17.13 1.35 -1.42
CA ILE A 42 18.14 2.13 -0.69
C ILE A 42 17.99 1.97 0.82
N GLU A 43 16.79 2.21 1.37
CA GLU A 43 16.56 2.17 2.82
C GLU A 43 16.03 0.79 3.24
N PRO A 44 16.79 0.05 4.09
CA PRO A 44 16.45 -1.34 4.42
C PRO A 44 15.09 -1.53 5.11
N GLY A 45 14.61 -0.53 5.84
CA GLY A 45 13.33 -0.61 6.54
C GLY A 45 12.16 0.03 5.81
N ARG A 46 12.40 0.58 4.63
CA ARG A 46 11.38 1.31 3.89
C ARG A 46 10.63 0.41 2.91
N ILE A 47 9.31 0.60 2.88
CA ILE A 47 8.42 -0.01 1.89
C ILE A 47 7.74 1.12 1.14
N ASN A 48 7.79 1.09 -0.18
CA ASN A 48 7.14 2.07 -1.03
C ASN A 48 5.70 1.64 -1.30
N VAL A 49 4.77 2.60 -1.20
CA VAL A 49 3.33 2.38 -1.32
C VAL A 49 2.80 3.16 -2.51
N TYR A 50 2.05 2.49 -3.37
CA TYR A 50 1.28 3.14 -4.41
C TYR A 50 -0.07 2.47 -4.56
N GLU A 51 -1.14 3.27 -4.56
CA GLU A 51 -2.50 2.80 -4.81
C GLU A 51 -3.20 3.78 -5.73
N GLN A 52 -3.94 3.26 -6.68
CA GLN A 52 -4.77 4.05 -7.59
C GLN A 52 -6.17 3.45 -7.64
N TRP A 53 -7.17 4.27 -7.39
CA TRP A 53 -8.57 3.86 -7.32
C TRP A 53 -9.43 4.77 -8.19
N GLU A 54 -10.50 4.22 -8.76
CA GLU A 54 -11.42 4.99 -9.59
C GLU A 54 -12.21 6.02 -8.78
N SER A 55 -12.53 5.70 -7.52
CA SER A 55 -13.30 6.60 -6.65
C SER A 55 -12.95 6.39 -5.19
N ASP A 56 -13.27 7.40 -4.36
CA ASP A 56 -13.16 7.30 -2.91
C ASP A 56 -14.05 6.18 -2.35
N ALA A 57 -15.22 5.98 -2.92
CA ALA A 57 -16.15 4.94 -2.49
C ALA A 57 -15.56 3.55 -2.66
N ASP A 58 -14.86 3.30 -3.77
CA ASP A 58 -14.21 2.02 -4.02
C ASP A 58 -13.07 1.77 -3.02
N LEU A 59 -12.27 2.80 -2.76
CA LEU A 59 -11.20 2.72 -1.77
C LEU A 59 -11.76 2.45 -0.36
N ASP A 60 -12.79 3.17 0.03
CA ASP A 60 -13.42 3.00 1.35
C ASP A 60 -14.02 1.61 1.51
N ARG A 61 -14.63 1.08 0.45
CA ARG A 61 -15.17 -0.28 0.46
C ARG A 61 -14.08 -1.32 0.71
N PHE A 62 -12.95 -1.17 0.06
CA PHE A 62 -11.81 -2.07 0.27
C PHE A 62 -11.26 -1.93 1.68
N ARG A 63 -11.08 -0.70 2.16
CA ARG A 63 -10.57 -0.42 3.51
C ARG A 63 -11.49 -0.90 4.62
N GLY A 64 -12.77 -1.02 4.34
CA GLY A 64 -13.72 -1.58 5.31
C GLY A 64 -13.37 -3.01 5.72
N ALA A 65 -12.63 -3.75 4.89
CA ALA A 65 -12.10 -5.07 5.23
C ALA A 65 -10.88 -4.98 6.16
N GLY A 66 -10.14 -3.84 6.11
CA GLY A 66 -8.99 -3.56 6.98
C GLY A 66 -7.77 -4.44 6.75
N PRO A 67 -6.58 -3.98 7.17
CA PRO A 67 -5.40 -4.84 7.25
C PRO A 67 -5.48 -5.74 8.49
N GLU A 68 -4.74 -6.83 8.47
CA GLU A 68 -4.61 -7.71 9.63
C GLU A 68 -3.96 -6.94 10.79
N PRO A 69 -4.44 -7.11 12.06
CA PRO A 69 -3.86 -6.40 13.19
C PRO A 69 -2.36 -6.61 13.37
N GLU A 70 -1.86 -7.81 13.08
CA GLU A 70 -0.43 -8.12 13.19
C GLU A 70 0.40 -7.27 12.23
N GLN A 71 -0.09 -7.08 11.01
CA GLN A 71 0.60 -6.26 10.02
C GLN A 71 0.64 -4.80 10.44
N THR A 72 -0.47 -4.29 10.97
CA THR A 72 -0.56 -2.92 11.45
C THR A 72 0.42 -2.67 12.60
N GLY A 73 0.57 -3.64 13.50
CA GLY A 73 1.47 -3.53 14.65
C GLY A 73 2.96 -3.52 14.28
N GLU A 74 3.33 -3.99 13.09
CA GLU A 74 4.72 -4.00 12.62
C GLU A 74 5.16 -2.68 12.00
N ILE A 75 4.22 -1.79 11.68
CA ILE A 75 4.54 -0.50 11.08
C ILE A 75 5.05 0.46 12.13
N ARG A 76 6.29 0.92 11.99
CA ARG A 76 6.92 1.88 12.90
C ARG A 76 6.59 3.32 12.55
N ASP A 77 6.44 3.62 11.27
CA ASP A 77 6.10 4.95 10.78
C ASP A 77 5.41 4.81 9.43
N ALA A 78 4.51 5.73 9.12
CA ALA A 78 3.79 5.75 7.87
C ALA A 78 3.64 7.19 7.37
N GLN A 79 4.06 7.44 6.15
CA GLN A 79 3.96 8.74 5.49
C GLN A 79 3.29 8.52 4.13
N VAL A 80 1.98 8.29 4.16
CA VAL A 80 1.18 8.00 2.97
C VAL A 80 0.11 9.08 2.83
N MET A 81 0.03 9.68 1.64
CA MET A 81 -0.94 10.72 1.35
C MET A 81 -1.86 10.28 0.21
N LYS A 82 -3.11 10.73 0.27
CA LYS A 82 -4.04 10.56 -0.82
C LYS A 82 -3.95 11.79 -1.73
N TYR A 83 -3.63 11.53 -3.00
CA TYR A 83 -3.56 12.58 -4.03
C TYR A 83 -4.75 12.43 -4.97
N ARG A 84 -5.41 13.55 -5.27
CA ARG A 84 -6.46 13.60 -6.29
C ARG A 84 -5.81 13.99 -7.60
N ILE A 85 -6.02 13.16 -8.62
CA ILE A 85 -5.42 13.38 -9.93
C ILE A 85 -6.48 14.03 -10.81
N SER A 86 -6.16 15.22 -11.36
CA SER A 86 -7.05 15.92 -12.28
C SER A 86 -6.80 15.54 -13.74
N SER A 87 -5.57 15.12 -14.06
CA SER A 87 -5.24 14.67 -15.40
C SER A 87 -4.00 13.78 -15.36
N ALA A 88 -3.84 12.94 -16.39
CA ALA A 88 -2.65 12.14 -16.60
C ALA A 88 -2.15 12.37 -18.03
N GLU A 89 -0.84 12.52 -18.19
CA GLU A 89 -0.21 12.82 -19.47
C GLU A 89 0.93 11.82 -19.70
N ALA A 90 1.23 11.60 -21.00
CA ALA A 90 2.41 10.80 -21.37
C ALA A 90 3.68 11.54 -20.96
N PRO A 91 4.73 10.81 -20.49
CA PRO A 91 5.98 11.43 -20.09
C PRO A 91 6.75 12.07 -21.25
#